data_46e984e51f7d399f8c6057e91722c9de
#
_entry.id   46e984e51f7d399f8c6057e91722c9de
#
_cell.length_a   1.000
_cell.length_b   1.000
_cell.length_c   1.000
_cell.angle_alpha   90.00
_cell.angle_beta   90.00
_cell.angle_gamma   90.00
#
_symmetry.space_group_name_H-M   'P 1'
#
loop_
_entity.id
_entity.type
_entity.pdbx_description
1 polymer ?
#
loop_
_entity_poly.entity_id
_entity_poly.type
_entity_poly.pdbx_seq_one_letter_code
_entity_poly.pdbx_strand_id
1 'polypeptide(L)'
;MKRLFSFMLVLIMSLTLIACDKSPSAAASLDVADKSTQAATSVVQVDPETVSTASEVPEAEQGPDWSKINPLTGEAVEQDISKNRPIAVMLNNIRQSLPQSGNSQADVLYEVPEEGGITRIMALYQDITDVGYLGSIRSTRPYYVQLAVAADSILVHAGGSGKAYKTIQKYMKKSDFTDLDFLSKDTRTAETIFWREQSRFDAGYASEHTLFTSSDKIQEYLEEHQEEIRLDHKDNYQFVHTFSQDATPTDGLDGKELNVNFSGYKSTSFTYSEESEKYLVSQFDSAYMDEAAGQQVAVTNVIVILTDITETGNAKNHVDIDIVGRGNGYYFNGGKYEPIIWSKVDVRDTYKFYKADGKTLFDLGVGKTFVCIVDKSRDITVDGTVLEKPTDATIRPDLAESAPISEEEEELY
;
A
#
# COMPACT_ATOMS: atom_id res chain seq x y z
N MET A 1 9.49 46.00 40.69
CA MET A 1 10.93 46.15 40.96
C MET A 1 11.68 45.26 39.98
N LYS A 2 12.23 45.88 38.88
CA LYS A 2 13.68 45.93 38.53
C LYS A 2 14.33 44.54 38.44
N ARG A 3 14.94 44.08 37.34
CA ARG A 3 15.83 44.64 36.27
C ARG A 3 15.90 43.65 35.11
N LEU A 4 15.74 44.07 33.93
CA LEU A 4 16.62 44.08 32.74
C LEU A 4 18.04 43.55 32.92
N PHE A 5 18.47 42.62 32.03
CA PHE A 5 19.81 42.69 31.42
C PHE A 5 19.78 42.08 30.01
N SER A 6 20.11 42.96 29.09
CA SER A 6 20.38 42.72 27.66
C SER A 6 21.87 42.37 27.52
N PHE A 7 22.24 41.39 26.69
CA PHE A 7 23.58 41.33 26.12
C PHE A 7 23.48 40.93 24.64
N MET A 8 23.80 41.96 23.85
CA MET A 8 24.07 41.92 22.42
C MET A 8 25.54 41.59 22.23
N LEU A 9 25.89 40.60 21.41
CA LEU A 9 27.26 40.48 20.92
C LEU A 9 27.24 40.23 19.40
N VAL A 10 27.69 41.26 18.72
CA VAL A 10 28.04 41.29 17.30
C VAL A 10 29.46 40.81 17.16
N LEU A 11 29.74 39.91 16.22
CA LEU A 11 31.08 39.70 15.67
C LEU A 11 31.07 39.41 14.19
N ILE A 12 31.84 40.17 13.54
CA ILE A 12 32.15 40.58 12.19
C ILE A 12 32.88 39.49 11.40
N MET A 13 32.49 39.42 10.14
CA MET A 13 33.17 39.05 8.90
C MET A 13 34.67 38.65 8.93
N SER A 14 35.00 37.66 8.14
CA SER A 14 36.12 37.78 7.20
C SER A 14 35.89 36.95 5.93
N LEU A 15 35.80 37.61 4.82
CA LEU A 15 35.88 37.16 3.44
C LEU A 15 37.34 36.78 3.13
N THR A 16 37.59 35.66 2.47
CA THR A 16 38.77 35.49 1.63
C THR A 16 38.37 34.87 0.28
N LEU A 17 38.45 35.69 -0.71
CA LEU A 17 38.51 35.35 -2.13
C LEU A 17 39.90 34.84 -2.49
N ILE A 18 40.01 33.73 -3.21
CA ILE A 18 41.15 33.47 -4.09
C ILE A 18 40.58 33.01 -5.44
N ALA A 19 40.98 33.72 -6.47
CA ALA A 19 40.61 33.56 -7.87
C ALA A 19 41.72 32.84 -8.66
N CYS A 20 41.26 32.24 -9.76
CA CYS A 20 41.94 31.92 -11.02
C CYS A 20 43.10 30.97 -11.07
N ASP A 21 43.06 29.94 -11.92
CA ASP A 21 43.70 30.10 -13.23
C ASP A 21 43.25 29.04 -14.27
N LYS A 22 43.45 29.39 -15.54
CA LYS A 22 42.92 28.79 -16.76
C LYS A 22 43.80 27.65 -17.30
N SER A 23 43.13 26.70 -17.97
CA SER A 23 43.42 25.93 -19.20
C SER A 23 44.85 25.98 -19.83
N PRO A 24 45.27 25.06 -20.76
CA PRO A 24 44.49 24.50 -21.86
C PRO A 24 44.80 23.06 -22.34
N SER A 25 43.86 22.50 -23.08
CA SER A 25 43.95 21.76 -24.36
C SER A 25 45.10 20.78 -24.63
N ALA A 26 44.73 19.54 -25.00
CA ALA A 26 45.34 18.84 -26.13
C ALA A 26 44.37 17.79 -26.69
N ALA A 27 43.94 18.02 -27.91
CA ALA A 27 43.27 17.07 -28.80
C ALA A 27 44.34 16.09 -29.35
N ALA A 28 43.98 14.81 -29.45
CA ALA A 28 44.68 13.86 -30.29
C ALA A 28 43.61 13.08 -31.09
N SER A 29 43.53 13.39 -32.34
CA SER A 29 42.91 12.62 -33.41
C SER A 29 43.74 11.39 -33.72
N LEU A 30 43.14 10.24 -33.92
CA LEU A 30 43.73 9.12 -34.63
C LEU A 30 42.75 8.60 -35.68
N ASP A 31 43.27 8.57 -36.91
CA ASP A 31 42.62 8.24 -38.16
C ASP A 31 42.17 6.76 -38.26
N VAL A 32 41.12 6.63 -39.03
CA VAL A 32 40.49 5.41 -39.52
C VAL A 32 41.27 4.83 -40.67
N ALA A 33 41.47 3.53 -40.69
CA ALA A 33 41.83 2.78 -41.89
C ALA A 33 40.69 1.86 -42.31
N ASP A 34 40.13 2.21 -43.42
CA ASP A 34 39.18 1.45 -44.25
C ASP A 34 39.83 0.17 -44.79
N LYS A 35 39.16 -0.97 -44.69
CA LYS A 35 39.40 -2.16 -45.50
C LYS A 35 38.08 -2.81 -45.87
N SER A 36 37.63 -2.46 -47.05
CA SER A 36 36.65 -3.23 -47.82
C SER A 36 37.19 -4.61 -48.19
N THR A 37 36.42 -5.65 -47.94
CA THR A 37 36.63 -6.92 -48.62
C THR A 37 35.25 -7.41 -49.12
N GLN A 38 35.14 -7.37 -50.46
CA GLN A 38 34.08 -8.02 -51.20
C GLN A 38 34.21 -9.54 -51.06
N ALA A 39 33.12 -10.22 -50.79
CA ALA A 39 33.00 -11.65 -50.99
C ALA A 39 31.69 -11.95 -51.73
N ALA A 40 31.85 -12.78 -52.75
CA ALA A 40 30.97 -13.07 -53.85
C ALA A 40 29.62 -13.69 -53.47
N THR A 41 28.62 -13.31 -54.21
CA THR A 41 27.27 -13.85 -54.30
C THR A 41 27.31 -15.23 -54.98
N SER A 42 26.86 -16.28 -54.27
CA SER A 42 26.40 -17.51 -54.92
C SER A 42 24.89 -17.62 -54.72
N VAL A 43 24.16 -17.47 -55.83
CA VAL A 43 22.73 -17.70 -55.93
C VAL A 43 22.48 -19.20 -55.90
N VAL A 44 21.80 -19.70 -54.92
CA VAL A 44 21.19 -21.05 -54.92
C VAL A 44 19.71 -20.87 -55.16
N GLN A 45 19.26 -21.35 -56.34
CA GLN A 45 17.84 -21.55 -56.66
C GLN A 45 17.30 -22.64 -55.75
N VAL A 46 16.23 -22.33 -55.02
CA VAL A 46 15.43 -23.31 -54.29
C VAL A 46 14.03 -23.31 -54.90
N ASP A 47 13.57 -24.47 -55.31
CA ASP A 47 12.25 -24.74 -55.87
C ASP A 47 11.12 -24.35 -54.91
N PRO A 48 9.97 -23.87 -55.42
CA PRO A 48 8.84 -23.46 -54.60
C PRO A 48 7.85 -24.64 -54.44
N GLU A 49 8.12 -25.57 -53.54
CA GLU A 49 7.10 -26.49 -53.04
C GLU A 49 7.53 -27.04 -51.69
N THR A 50 7.02 -26.40 -50.63
CA THR A 50 6.58 -26.91 -49.33
C THR A 50 6.52 -25.75 -48.32
N VAL A 51 5.50 -24.92 -48.46
CA VAL A 51 5.09 -24.06 -47.34
C VAL A 51 3.76 -24.58 -46.85
N SER A 52 3.81 -25.42 -45.84
CA SER A 52 2.69 -25.65 -44.96
C SER A 52 3.24 -26.11 -43.60
N THR A 53 3.50 -25.15 -42.78
CA THR A 53 3.26 -25.20 -41.33
C THR A 53 3.16 -23.74 -40.90
N ALA A 54 1.92 -23.27 -40.75
CA ALA A 54 1.66 -22.10 -39.97
C ALA A 54 2.27 -22.33 -38.58
N SER A 55 3.34 -21.63 -38.28
CA SER A 55 3.82 -21.47 -36.91
C SER A 55 2.69 -20.83 -36.15
N GLU A 56 2.00 -21.57 -35.32
CA GLU A 56 1.10 -21.02 -34.31
C GLU A 56 1.95 -20.05 -33.49
N VAL A 57 1.66 -18.76 -33.67
CA VAL A 57 2.11 -17.73 -32.72
C VAL A 57 1.54 -18.18 -31.38
N PRO A 58 2.36 -18.33 -30.31
CA PRO A 58 1.81 -18.67 -29.00
C PRO A 58 0.74 -17.63 -28.69
N GLU A 59 -0.47 -18.11 -28.45
CA GLU A 59 -1.57 -17.29 -27.97
C GLU A 59 -1.04 -16.56 -26.72
N ALA A 60 -0.99 -15.23 -26.78
CA ALA A 60 -0.56 -14.44 -25.64
C ALA A 60 -1.41 -14.90 -24.46
N GLU A 61 -0.77 -15.36 -23.39
CA GLU A 61 -1.47 -15.81 -22.18
C GLU A 61 -2.49 -14.74 -21.82
N GLN A 62 -3.76 -15.07 -22.01
CA GLN A 62 -4.84 -14.19 -21.63
C GLN A 62 -4.80 -14.10 -20.11
N GLY A 63 -4.69 -12.88 -19.59
CA GLY A 63 -4.76 -12.66 -18.16
C GLY A 63 -6.06 -13.22 -17.55
N PRO A 64 -6.22 -13.17 -16.22
CA PRO A 64 -7.39 -13.71 -15.55
C PRO A 64 -8.70 -13.15 -16.11
N ASP A 65 -9.73 -13.97 -16.15
CA ASP A 65 -11.10 -13.53 -16.44
C ASP A 65 -11.67 -12.84 -15.19
N TRP A 66 -11.42 -11.53 -15.09
CA TRP A 66 -11.82 -10.70 -13.95
C TRP A 66 -13.31 -10.72 -13.67
N SER A 67 -14.16 -11.08 -14.66
CA SER A 67 -15.60 -11.17 -14.44
C SER A 67 -16.02 -12.37 -13.58
N LYS A 68 -15.09 -13.28 -13.28
CA LYS A 68 -15.35 -14.53 -12.54
C LYS A 68 -14.60 -14.63 -11.22
N ILE A 69 -13.76 -13.66 -10.92
CA ILE A 69 -12.98 -13.67 -9.68
C ILE A 69 -13.03 -12.29 -9.00
N ASN A 70 -12.90 -12.28 -7.69
CA ASN A 70 -12.64 -11.06 -6.94
C ASN A 70 -11.23 -10.55 -7.25
N PRO A 71 -11.08 -9.32 -7.81
CA PRO A 71 -9.78 -8.80 -8.21
C PRO A 71 -8.78 -8.55 -7.08
N LEU A 72 -9.23 -8.54 -5.82
CA LEU A 72 -8.38 -8.36 -4.65
C LEU A 72 -7.93 -9.67 -4.01
N THR A 73 -8.65 -10.77 -4.26
CA THR A 73 -8.36 -12.06 -3.60
C THR A 73 -8.15 -13.21 -4.57
N GLY A 74 -8.56 -13.09 -5.84
CA GLY A 74 -8.57 -14.19 -6.79
C GLY A 74 -9.65 -15.25 -6.52
N GLU A 75 -10.47 -15.08 -5.48
CA GLU A 75 -11.56 -15.99 -5.15
C GLU A 75 -12.68 -15.93 -6.20
N ALA A 76 -13.30 -17.07 -6.52
CA ALA A 76 -14.41 -17.12 -7.48
C ALA A 76 -15.62 -16.32 -6.98
N VAL A 77 -16.28 -15.61 -7.88
CA VAL A 77 -17.50 -14.84 -7.62
C VAL A 77 -18.65 -15.28 -8.53
N GLU A 78 -19.87 -15.18 -8.03
CA GLU A 78 -21.08 -15.51 -8.80
C GLU A 78 -21.49 -14.40 -9.78
N GLN A 79 -21.17 -13.15 -9.44
CA GLN A 79 -21.48 -11.97 -10.23
C GLN A 79 -20.19 -11.19 -10.53
N ASP A 80 -20.14 -10.53 -11.69
CA ASP A 80 -19.03 -9.68 -12.07
C ASP A 80 -18.96 -8.44 -11.18
N ILE A 81 -18.01 -8.41 -10.27
CA ILE A 81 -17.71 -7.28 -9.38
C ILE A 81 -16.44 -6.53 -9.80
N SER A 82 -15.82 -6.91 -10.91
CA SER A 82 -14.52 -6.36 -11.33
C SER A 82 -14.58 -4.89 -11.72
N LYS A 83 -15.75 -4.39 -12.07
CA LYS A 83 -15.95 -2.98 -12.41
C LYS A 83 -16.17 -2.10 -11.20
N ASN A 84 -16.62 -2.66 -10.09
CA ASN A 84 -16.98 -1.91 -8.90
C ASN A 84 -15.72 -1.29 -8.27
N ARG A 85 -15.83 -0.05 -7.82
CA ARG A 85 -14.81 0.56 -6.96
C ARG A 85 -14.86 -0.10 -5.58
N PRO A 86 -13.71 -0.55 -5.05
CA PRO A 86 -13.67 -1.08 -3.69
C PRO A 86 -14.05 -0.02 -2.66
N ILE A 87 -14.55 -0.45 -1.52
CA ILE A 87 -14.77 0.40 -0.35
C ILE A 87 -13.58 0.22 0.61
N ALA A 88 -12.91 1.32 0.95
CA ALA A 88 -11.83 1.36 1.92
C ALA A 88 -12.35 1.96 3.22
N VAL A 89 -12.22 1.24 4.34
CA VAL A 89 -12.75 1.68 5.63
C VAL A 89 -11.62 1.84 6.64
N MET A 90 -11.54 3.02 7.29
CA MET A 90 -10.55 3.30 8.33
C MET A 90 -10.97 2.74 9.68
N LEU A 91 -10.35 1.66 10.12
CA LEU A 91 -10.62 1.00 11.40
C LEU A 91 -9.57 1.38 12.46
N ASN A 92 -10.02 1.52 13.69
CA ASN A 92 -9.16 1.70 14.85
C ASN A 92 -8.32 0.44 15.10
N ASN A 93 -7.13 0.59 15.68
CA ASN A 93 -6.26 -0.54 15.96
C ASN A 93 -5.43 -0.36 17.23
N ILE A 94 -6.04 0.15 18.29
CA ILE A 94 -5.41 0.22 19.61
C ILE A 94 -6.10 -0.74 20.58
N ARG A 95 -5.38 -1.19 21.61
CA ARG A 95 -5.89 -2.16 22.58
C ARG A 95 -7.26 -1.76 23.16
N GLN A 96 -7.45 -0.48 23.46
CA GLN A 96 -8.66 0.05 24.09
C GLN A 96 -9.89 0.07 23.18
N SER A 97 -9.72 -0.17 21.90
CA SER A 97 -10.82 -0.17 20.92
C SER A 97 -11.23 -1.57 20.47
N LEU A 98 -10.51 -2.59 20.89
CA LEU A 98 -10.80 -3.97 20.51
C LEU A 98 -11.99 -4.55 21.31
N PRO A 99 -12.72 -5.52 20.71
CA PRO A 99 -12.60 -6.02 19.35
C PRO A 99 -13.13 -5.04 18.31
N GLN A 100 -12.75 -5.23 17.01
CA GLN A 100 -13.31 -4.48 15.88
C GLN A 100 -14.42 -5.28 15.21
N SER A 101 -15.16 -4.65 14.29
CA SER A 101 -16.19 -5.31 13.48
C SER A 101 -15.91 -5.11 12.00
N GLY A 102 -16.17 -6.14 11.18
CA GLY A 102 -15.99 -6.17 9.74
C GLY A 102 -14.58 -6.51 9.28
N ASN A 103 -13.60 -6.46 10.17
CA ASN A 103 -12.18 -6.67 9.83
C ASN A 103 -11.88 -8.09 9.29
N SER A 104 -12.62 -9.12 9.67
CA SER A 104 -12.44 -10.48 9.14
C SER A 104 -13.02 -10.66 7.72
N GLN A 105 -13.90 -9.76 7.31
CA GLN A 105 -14.56 -9.80 6.00
C GLN A 105 -13.75 -9.07 4.90
N ALA A 106 -12.79 -8.23 5.29
CA ALA A 106 -11.99 -7.48 4.34
C ALA A 106 -11.17 -8.39 3.42
N ASP A 107 -11.09 -8.00 2.14
CA ASP A 107 -10.24 -8.66 1.14
C ASP A 107 -8.76 -8.36 1.37
N VAL A 108 -8.46 -7.08 1.68
CA VAL A 108 -7.11 -6.63 2.00
C VAL A 108 -7.13 -5.75 3.26
N LEU A 109 -6.24 -6.03 4.19
CA LEU A 109 -6.01 -5.24 5.39
C LEU A 109 -4.64 -4.57 5.31
N TYR A 110 -4.58 -3.24 5.32
CA TYR A 110 -3.35 -2.48 5.44
C TYR A 110 -3.16 -2.01 6.88
N GLU A 111 -2.17 -2.53 7.57
CA GLU A 111 -1.75 -2.02 8.89
C GLU A 111 -0.56 -1.08 8.73
N VAL A 112 -0.73 0.17 9.16
CA VAL A 112 0.26 1.22 8.98
C VAL A 112 0.45 1.99 10.28
N PRO A 113 1.69 2.34 10.66
CA PRO A 113 1.98 3.16 11.83
C PRO A 113 1.35 4.54 11.77
N GLU A 114 1.07 5.05 12.95
CA GLU A 114 0.61 6.41 13.19
C GLU A 114 1.39 7.07 14.33
N GLU A 115 0.99 8.27 14.68
CA GLU A 115 1.55 9.00 15.81
C GLU A 115 1.45 8.22 17.12
N GLY A 116 2.42 8.41 17.99
CA GLY A 116 2.45 7.77 19.31
C GLY A 116 2.74 6.27 19.30
N GLY A 117 3.22 5.74 18.19
CA GLY A 117 3.57 4.33 18.05
C GLY A 117 2.38 3.38 17.94
N ILE A 118 1.17 3.90 17.72
CA ILE A 118 -0.03 3.11 17.42
C ILE A 118 -0.06 2.77 15.92
N THR A 119 -0.97 1.89 15.51
CA THR A 119 -1.31 1.64 14.12
C THR A 119 -2.79 1.87 13.87
N ARG A 120 -3.17 1.99 12.61
CA ARG A 120 -4.54 1.85 12.13
C ARG A 120 -4.62 0.82 11.04
N ILE A 121 -5.84 0.34 10.79
CA ILE A 121 -6.15 -0.54 9.67
C ILE A 121 -6.95 0.24 8.63
N MET A 122 -6.54 0.14 7.37
CA MET A 122 -7.42 0.41 6.24
C MET A 122 -7.88 -0.95 5.70
N ALA A 123 -9.17 -1.23 5.87
CA ALA A 123 -9.80 -2.46 5.40
C ALA A 123 -10.42 -2.20 4.02
N LEU A 124 -10.06 -3.01 3.03
CA LEU A 124 -10.50 -2.85 1.64
C LEU A 124 -11.42 -4.01 1.28
N TYR A 125 -12.58 -3.69 0.69
CA TYR A 125 -13.62 -4.62 0.27
C TYR A 125 -13.95 -4.38 -1.20
N GLN A 126 -13.76 -5.37 -2.05
CA GLN A 126 -14.17 -5.31 -3.47
C GLN A 126 -15.70 -5.31 -3.58
N ASP A 127 -16.32 -6.12 -2.75
CA ASP A 127 -17.76 -6.11 -2.53
C ASP A 127 -18.03 -5.99 -1.03
N ILE A 128 -18.78 -4.96 -0.66
CA ILE A 128 -19.13 -4.71 0.75
C ILE A 128 -20.48 -5.35 1.14
N THR A 129 -21.15 -5.99 0.21
CA THR A 129 -22.46 -6.63 0.44
C THR A 129 -22.37 -7.65 1.57
N ASP A 130 -23.33 -7.62 2.48
CA ASP A 130 -23.45 -8.54 3.61
C ASP A 130 -22.29 -8.52 4.62
N VAL A 131 -21.37 -7.55 4.55
CA VAL A 131 -20.30 -7.41 5.56
C VAL A 131 -20.88 -7.08 6.95
N GLY A 132 -21.98 -6.37 6.99
CA GLY A 132 -22.64 -5.99 8.24
C GLY A 132 -21.99 -4.79 8.91
N TYR A 133 -21.76 -4.85 10.23
CA TYR A 133 -21.20 -3.75 11.03
C TYR A 133 -19.70 -3.56 10.76
N LEU A 134 -19.32 -2.30 10.69
CA LEU A 134 -17.95 -1.84 10.43
C LEU A 134 -17.54 -0.82 11.49
N GLY A 135 -16.48 -1.08 12.19
CA GLY A 135 -15.99 -0.16 13.22
C GLY A 135 -15.05 -0.79 14.25
N SER A 136 -14.57 0.06 15.14
CA SER A 136 -14.82 1.50 15.27
C SER A 136 -14.06 2.30 14.19
N ILE A 137 -14.74 3.28 13.60
CA ILE A 137 -14.20 4.09 12.50
C ILE A 137 -13.28 5.18 13.03
N ARG A 138 -12.19 5.46 12.29
CA ARG A 138 -11.17 6.42 12.71
C ARG A 138 -10.74 7.36 11.58
N SER A 139 -9.92 8.33 11.99
CA SER A 139 -9.40 9.36 11.09
C SER A 139 -8.39 8.79 10.10
N THR A 140 -8.35 9.40 8.91
CA THR A 140 -7.36 9.08 7.87
C THR A 140 -6.07 9.91 7.99
N ARG A 141 -5.03 9.49 7.25
CA ARG A 141 -3.75 10.17 7.08
C ARG A 141 -3.38 10.22 5.60
N PRO A 142 -2.41 11.06 5.18
CA PRO A 142 -2.06 11.20 3.76
C PRO A 142 -1.78 9.88 3.05
N TYR A 143 -1.03 9.00 3.69
CA TYR A 143 -0.66 7.69 3.11
C TYR A 143 -1.86 6.75 2.92
N TYR A 144 -2.87 6.77 3.81
CA TYR A 144 -4.12 6.01 3.59
C TYR A 144 -4.92 6.57 2.41
N VAL A 145 -5.01 7.91 2.29
CA VAL A 145 -5.63 8.54 1.12
C VAL A 145 -4.93 8.10 -0.16
N GLN A 146 -3.59 8.05 -0.15
CA GLN A 146 -2.79 7.62 -1.30
C GLN A 146 -2.96 6.11 -1.61
N LEU A 147 -3.11 5.26 -0.61
CA LEU A 147 -3.45 3.84 -0.79
C LEU A 147 -4.85 3.67 -1.38
N ALA A 148 -5.83 4.43 -0.88
CA ALA A 148 -7.19 4.43 -1.40
C ALA A 148 -7.27 4.94 -2.86
N VAL A 149 -6.51 5.99 -3.19
CA VAL A 149 -6.37 6.49 -4.58
C VAL A 149 -5.79 5.43 -5.51
N ALA A 150 -4.79 4.67 -5.05
CA ALA A 150 -4.17 3.60 -5.82
C ALA A 150 -5.13 2.45 -6.13
N ALA A 151 -6.00 2.11 -5.20
CA ALA A 151 -7.04 1.11 -5.38
C ALA A 151 -8.28 1.66 -6.11
N ASP A 152 -8.28 2.94 -6.49
CA ASP A 152 -9.45 3.66 -7.02
C ASP A 152 -10.71 3.48 -6.14
N SER A 153 -10.51 3.34 -4.82
CA SER A 153 -11.55 3.04 -3.85
C SER A 153 -12.32 4.28 -3.39
N ILE A 154 -13.46 4.04 -2.72
CA ILE A 154 -14.21 5.05 -1.97
C ILE A 154 -13.77 4.93 -0.51
N LEU A 155 -13.24 6.01 0.09
CA LEU A 155 -12.68 5.98 1.44
C LEU A 155 -13.74 6.39 2.49
N VAL A 156 -14.01 5.52 3.45
CA VAL A 156 -14.91 5.76 4.59
C VAL A 156 -14.08 6.02 5.84
N HIS A 157 -14.24 7.18 6.46
CA HIS A 157 -13.43 7.57 7.62
C HIS A 157 -14.11 8.60 8.53
N ALA A 158 -13.49 8.88 9.67
CA ALA A 158 -13.99 9.87 10.62
C ALA A 158 -12.90 10.89 10.95
N GLY A 159 -12.83 11.94 10.15
CA GLY A 159 -11.83 12.99 10.30
C GLY A 159 -10.47 12.64 9.70
N GLY A 160 -9.53 13.56 9.80
CA GLY A 160 -8.17 13.41 9.29
C GLY A 160 -7.21 14.44 9.83
N SER A 161 -5.93 14.25 9.55
CA SER A 161 -4.94 15.31 9.77
C SER A 161 -5.12 16.44 8.74
N GLY A 162 -4.63 17.63 9.03
CA GLY A 162 -4.67 18.73 8.05
C GLY A 162 -3.99 18.38 6.72
N LYS A 163 -2.89 17.63 6.77
CA LYS A 163 -2.19 17.12 5.57
C LYS A 163 -3.05 16.08 4.82
N ALA A 164 -3.82 15.24 5.55
CA ALA A 164 -4.75 14.29 4.91
C ALA A 164 -5.85 15.03 4.13
N TYR A 165 -6.46 16.07 4.71
CA TYR A 165 -7.48 16.85 4.01
C TYR A 165 -6.93 17.57 2.77
N LYS A 166 -5.72 18.13 2.85
CA LYS A 166 -5.06 18.69 1.66
C LYS A 166 -4.85 17.63 0.57
N THR A 167 -4.48 16.43 0.96
CA THR A 167 -4.29 15.29 0.03
C THR A 167 -5.63 14.88 -0.59
N ILE A 168 -6.71 14.76 0.21
CA ILE A 168 -8.07 14.51 -0.28
C ILE A 168 -8.47 15.57 -1.31
N GLN A 169 -8.39 16.85 -0.97
CA GLN A 169 -8.75 17.94 -1.86
C GLN A 169 -7.95 17.94 -3.17
N LYS A 170 -6.65 17.62 -3.10
CA LYS A 170 -5.79 17.48 -4.30
C LYS A 170 -6.36 16.46 -5.30
N TYR A 171 -6.80 15.30 -4.82
CA TYR A 171 -7.32 14.24 -5.67
C TYR A 171 -8.78 14.43 -6.05
N MET A 172 -9.63 14.98 -5.17
CA MET A 172 -11.02 15.33 -5.49
C MET A 172 -11.10 16.35 -6.63
N LYS A 173 -10.26 17.38 -6.64
CA LYS A 173 -10.21 18.39 -7.73
C LYS A 173 -9.95 17.78 -9.10
N LYS A 174 -9.26 16.63 -9.16
CA LYS A 174 -8.97 15.88 -10.39
C LYS A 174 -10.04 14.85 -10.73
N SER A 175 -11.15 14.80 -9.96
CA SER A 175 -12.17 13.74 -10.02
C SER A 175 -11.61 12.33 -9.85
N ASP A 176 -10.45 12.24 -9.18
CA ASP A 176 -9.71 10.99 -8.99
C ASP A 176 -10.07 10.28 -7.68
N PHE A 177 -10.79 10.94 -6.77
CA PHE A 177 -11.00 10.45 -5.42
C PHE A 177 -12.40 10.76 -4.89
N THR A 178 -12.91 9.88 -4.06
CA THR A 178 -14.17 10.04 -3.31
C THR A 178 -13.94 9.61 -1.88
N ASP A 179 -14.36 10.42 -0.92
CA ASP A 179 -14.40 10.04 0.48
C ASP A 179 -15.78 10.27 1.10
N LEU A 180 -16.11 9.48 2.11
CA LEU A 180 -17.29 9.60 2.96
C LEU A 180 -16.79 9.86 4.39
N ASP A 181 -16.82 11.14 4.79
CA ASP A 181 -16.27 11.56 6.08
C ASP A 181 -17.38 11.92 7.08
N PHE A 182 -17.23 11.42 8.30
CA PHE A 182 -18.13 11.78 9.41
C PHE A 182 -17.96 13.24 9.88
N LEU A 183 -16.76 13.83 9.75
CA LEU A 183 -16.44 15.12 10.43
C LEU A 183 -16.22 16.29 9.47
N SER A 184 -16.00 16.10 8.19
CA SER A 184 -15.62 17.18 7.29
C SER A 184 -16.81 18.03 6.87
N LYS A 185 -16.53 19.35 6.72
CA LYS A 185 -17.43 20.30 6.07
C LYS A 185 -17.02 20.59 4.62
N ASP A 186 -15.79 20.24 4.25
CA ASP A 186 -15.16 20.58 2.97
C ASP A 186 -15.10 19.39 2.02
N THR A 187 -15.35 18.20 2.53
CA THR A 187 -15.50 16.94 1.77
C THR A 187 -16.95 16.48 1.87
N ARG A 188 -17.30 15.39 1.21
CA ARG A 188 -18.64 14.86 1.29
C ARG A 188 -18.94 14.41 2.72
N THR A 189 -19.85 15.11 3.39
CA THR A 189 -20.30 14.74 4.72
C THR A 189 -21.34 13.63 4.61
N ALA A 190 -21.04 12.50 5.18
CA ALA A 190 -21.89 11.33 5.22
C ALA A 190 -22.33 10.99 6.65
N GLU A 191 -22.69 12.01 7.44
CA GLU A 191 -23.07 11.80 8.85
C GLU A 191 -24.18 10.76 9.03
N THR A 192 -25.10 10.65 8.06
CA THR A 192 -26.26 9.77 8.12
C THR A 192 -25.92 8.28 8.11
N ILE A 193 -24.77 7.92 7.53
CA ILE A 193 -24.34 6.50 7.52
C ILE A 193 -23.66 6.06 8.81
N PHE A 194 -23.34 6.99 9.71
CA PHE A 194 -22.63 6.69 10.95
C PHE A 194 -23.54 6.78 12.17
N TRP A 195 -23.20 6.00 13.19
CA TRP A 195 -23.80 6.13 14.51
C TRP A 195 -22.74 5.84 15.59
N ARG A 196 -23.09 6.23 16.82
CA ARG A 196 -22.28 5.84 17.97
C ARG A 196 -22.95 4.66 18.68
N GLU A 197 -22.19 3.57 18.77
CA GLU A 197 -22.67 2.32 19.34
C GLU A 197 -22.85 2.45 20.85
N GLN A 198 -24.12 2.40 21.31
CA GLN A 198 -24.49 2.63 22.70
C GLN A 198 -23.94 1.51 23.60
N SER A 199 -23.95 0.26 23.16
CA SER A 199 -23.43 -0.87 23.92
C SER A 199 -21.96 -0.68 24.32
N ARG A 200 -21.16 0.00 23.49
CA ARG A 200 -19.78 0.34 23.81
C ARG A 200 -19.66 1.45 24.86
N PHE A 201 -20.53 2.44 24.84
CA PHE A 201 -20.58 3.42 25.94
C PHE A 201 -20.95 2.76 27.26
N ASP A 202 -21.93 1.86 27.24
CA ASP A 202 -22.39 1.14 28.42
C ASP A 202 -21.28 0.22 28.95
N ALA A 203 -20.43 -0.31 28.09
CA ALA A 203 -19.24 -1.09 28.44
C ALA A 203 -18.03 -0.23 28.86
N GLY A 204 -18.15 1.12 28.85
CA GLY A 204 -17.11 2.04 29.31
C GLY A 204 -16.06 2.43 28.28
N TYR A 205 -16.30 2.18 26.99
CA TYR A 205 -15.40 2.64 25.94
C TYR A 205 -15.41 4.18 25.83
N ALA A 206 -14.26 4.77 25.55
CA ALA A 206 -14.19 6.18 25.23
C ALA A 206 -14.94 6.50 23.92
N SER A 207 -15.52 7.70 23.82
CA SER A 207 -16.35 8.11 22.69
C SER A 207 -15.70 7.87 21.33
N GLU A 208 -14.38 8.04 21.22
CA GLU A 208 -13.61 7.80 19.99
C GLU A 208 -13.55 6.35 19.54
N HIS A 209 -13.99 5.40 20.38
CA HIS A 209 -14.04 3.96 20.07
C HIS A 209 -15.45 3.44 19.82
N THR A 210 -16.42 4.32 19.69
CA THR A 210 -17.84 3.98 19.58
C THR A 210 -18.47 4.32 18.23
N LEU A 211 -17.73 4.92 17.29
CA LEU A 211 -18.27 5.30 16.00
C LEU A 211 -18.27 4.11 15.04
N PHE A 212 -19.42 3.79 14.49
CA PHE A 212 -19.66 2.67 13.59
C PHE A 212 -20.38 3.10 12.32
N THR A 213 -20.33 2.26 11.32
CA THR A 213 -21.18 2.24 10.12
C THR A 213 -21.56 0.80 9.78
N SER A 214 -22.28 0.57 8.69
CA SER A 214 -22.56 -0.77 8.15
C SER A 214 -22.50 -0.77 6.63
N SER A 215 -22.33 -1.98 6.07
CA SER A 215 -22.41 -2.20 4.63
C SER A 215 -23.69 -1.63 4.04
N ASP A 216 -24.84 -1.94 4.63
CA ASP A 216 -26.15 -1.50 4.14
C ASP A 216 -26.25 0.02 4.06
N LYS A 217 -25.79 0.73 5.14
CA LYS A 217 -25.82 2.19 5.15
C LYS A 217 -24.90 2.82 4.11
N ILE A 218 -23.74 2.21 3.87
CA ILE A 218 -22.82 2.67 2.83
C ILE A 218 -23.46 2.46 1.46
N GLN A 219 -24.03 1.29 1.19
CA GLN A 219 -24.67 0.97 -0.09
C GLN A 219 -25.87 1.89 -0.36
N GLU A 220 -26.79 2.02 0.62
CA GLU A 220 -27.95 2.93 0.52
C GLU A 220 -27.50 4.36 0.19
N TYR A 221 -26.47 4.87 0.87
CA TYR A 221 -25.93 6.20 0.61
C TYR A 221 -25.34 6.33 -0.81
N LEU A 222 -24.60 5.33 -1.26
CA LEU A 222 -23.98 5.32 -2.59
C LEU A 222 -25.06 5.23 -3.69
N GLU A 223 -26.10 4.44 -3.49
CA GLU A 223 -27.26 4.35 -4.40
C GLU A 223 -28.00 5.69 -4.50
N GLU A 224 -28.25 6.36 -3.37
CA GLU A 224 -28.89 7.67 -3.35
C GLU A 224 -28.07 8.76 -4.05
N HIS A 225 -26.72 8.61 -4.11
CA HIS A 225 -25.82 9.62 -4.66
C HIS A 225 -25.08 9.15 -5.94
N GLN A 226 -25.57 8.12 -6.62
CA GLN A 226 -24.91 7.52 -7.80
C GLN A 226 -24.73 8.49 -8.97
N GLU A 227 -25.55 9.54 -9.07
CA GLU A 227 -25.39 10.59 -10.07
C GLU A 227 -24.18 11.51 -9.79
N GLU A 228 -23.71 11.55 -8.54
CA GLU A 228 -22.62 12.40 -8.09
C GLU A 228 -21.35 11.61 -7.78
N ILE A 229 -21.50 10.35 -7.41
CA ILE A 229 -20.41 9.44 -7.03
C ILE A 229 -20.22 8.39 -8.11
N ARG A 230 -19.03 8.34 -8.66
CA ARG A 230 -18.65 7.26 -9.58
C ARG A 230 -18.52 5.95 -8.80
N LEU A 231 -19.28 4.93 -9.17
CA LEU A 231 -19.30 3.62 -8.53
C LEU A 231 -18.38 2.62 -9.24
N ASP A 232 -18.18 2.78 -10.54
CA ASP A 232 -17.29 1.92 -11.33
C ASP A 232 -15.85 2.42 -11.30
N HIS A 233 -14.90 1.53 -11.52
CA HIS A 233 -13.53 1.92 -11.80
C HIS A 233 -13.41 2.86 -13.00
N LYS A 234 -12.31 3.60 -13.07
CA LYS A 234 -11.95 4.36 -14.28
C LYS A 234 -11.71 3.39 -15.44
N ASP A 235 -12.05 3.81 -16.66
CA ASP A 235 -11.86 3.01 -17.87
C ASP A 235 -10.44 2.47 -18.06
N ASN A 236 -9.43 3.17 -17.54
CA ASN A 236 -8.02 2.80 -17.64
C ASN A 236 -7.46 2.15 -16.37
N TYR A 237 -8.30 1.79 -15.39
CA TYR A 237 -7.86 1.09 -14.20
C TYR A 237 -7.33 -0.31 -14.57
N GLN A 238 -6.22 -0.69 -13.95
CA GLN A 238 -5.56 -1.96 -14.24
C GLN A 238 -5.37 -2.74 -12.94
N PHE A 239 -5.86 -3.96 -12.91
CA PHE A 239 -5.48 -4.92 -11.88
C PHE A 239 -4.04 -5.39 -12.16
N VAL A 240 -3.21 -5.41 -11.14
CA VAL A 240 -1.77 -5.72 -11.30
C VAL A 240 -1.36 -7.03 -10.63
N HIS A 241 -2.20 -7.57 -9.75
CA HIS A 241 -1.94 -8.84 -9.10
C HIS A 241 -2.57 -9.98 -9.90
N THR A 242 -1.84 -11.07 -9.98
CA THR A 242 -2.31 -12.36 -10.45
C THR A 242 -2.35 -13.31 -9.26
N PHE A 243 -3.15 -14.38 -9.36
CA PHE A 243 -3.41 -15.29 -8.25
C PHE A 243 -3.18 -16.73 -8.66
N SER A 244 -2.64 -17.52 -7.72
CA SER A 244 -2.45 -18.97 -7.88
C SER A 244 -3.03 -19.71 -6.69
N GLN A 245 -3.61 -20.88 -6.94
CA GLN A 245 -4.04 -21.79 -5.87
C GLN A 245 -2.84 -22.33 -5.06
N ASP A 246 -1.68 -22.45 -5.72
CA ASP A 246 -0.42 -22.82 -5.09
C ASP A 246 0.59 -21.68 -5.26
N ALA A 247 0.54 -20.72 -4.33
CA ALA A 247 1.45 -19.58 -4.26
C ALA A 247 2.45 -19.72 -3.09
N THR A 248 2.53 -20.90 -2.49
CA THR A 248 3.51 -21.17 -1.44
C THR A 248 4.93 -21.04 -2.01
N PRO A 249 5.80 -20.23 -1.42
CA PRO A 249 7.16 -20.05 -1.90
C PRO A 249 7.91 -21.39 -2.01
N THR A 250 8.22 -21.84 -3.24
CA THR A 250 8.84 -23.16 -3.50
C THR A 250 10.24 -23.29 -2.89
N ASP A 251 11.02 -22.22 -2.97
CA ASP A 251 12.35 -22.10 -2.36
C ASP A 251 12.32 -21.34 -1.03
N GLY A 252 11.12 -21.15 -0.46
CA GLY A 252 10.88 -20.38 0.75
C GLY A 252 11.40 -21.10 2.00
N LEU A 253 11.78 -20.28 2.98
CA LEU A 253 12.11 -20.74 4.33
C LEU A 253 10.83 -21.01 5.14
N ASP A 254 10.94 -21.78 6.21
CA ASP A 254 9.82 -21.97 7.14
C ASP A 254 9.43 -20.64 7.78
N GLY A 255 8.13 -20.39 7.89
CA GLY A 255 7.56 -19.12 8.34
C GLY A 255 6.16 -19.31 8.93
N LYS A 256 6.04 -20.26 9.87
CA LYS A 256 4.77 -20.57 10.54
C LYS A 256 4.37 -19.53 11.57
N GLU A 257 5.35 -18.90 12.22
CA GLU A 257 5.12 -17.84 13.19
C GLU A 257 5.82 -16.56 12.73
N LEU A 258 5.06 -15.51 12.49
CA LEU A 258 5.56 -14.21 12.14
C LEU A 258 5.15 -13.20 13.22
N ASN A 259 6.10 -12.40 13.70
CA ASN A 259 5.82 -11.22 14.52
C ASN A 259 6.39 -9.97 13.83
N VAL A 260 5.52 -9.02 13.57
CA VAL A 260 5.84 -7.72 12.97
C VAL A 260 5.82 -6.66 14.06
N ASN A 261 6.98 -6.09 14.38
CA ASN A 261 7.09 -5.02 15.37
C ASN A 261 6.95 -3.66 14.72
N PHE A 262 5.89 -2.92 15.03
CA PHE A 262 5.66 -1.56 14.55
C PHE A 262 6.26 -0.50 15.48
N SER A 263 6.25 -0.76 16.78
CA SER A 263 6.75 0.17 17.80
C SER A 263 6.97 -0.54 19.13
N GLY A 264 7.44 0.17 20.16
CA GLY A 264 7.46 -0.35 21.54
C GLY A 264 6.09 -0.60 22.13
N TYR A 265 5.01 -0.11 21.51
CA TYR A 265 3.62 -0.30 21.96
C TYR A 265 2.90 -1.37 21.13
N LYS A 266 3.23 -1.52 19.85
CA LYS A 266 2.42 -2.28 18.88
C LYS A 266 3.24 -3.30 18.12
N SER A 267 2.78 -4.54 18.20
CA SER A 267 3.15 -5.63 17.29
C SER A 267 1.91 -6.39 16.82
N THR A 268 2.03 -7.06 15.69
CA THR A 268 1.02 -7.95 15.13
C THR A 268 1.68 -9.29 14.84
N SER A 269 1.04 -10.36 15.29
CA SER A 269 1.53 -11.73 15.11
C SER A 269 0.63 -12.50 14.16
N PHE A 270 1.22 -13.42 13.43
CA PHE A 270 0.54 -14.30 12.48
C PHE A 270 1.02 -15.72 12.75
N THR A 271 0.08 -16.63 13.00
CA THR A 271 0.37 -18.05 13.22
C THR A 271 -0.29 -18.86 12.12
N TYR A 272 0.48 -19.61 11.36
CA TYR A 272 -0.04 -20.46 10.29
C TYR A 272 -0.78 -21.67 10.88
N SER A 273 -2.02 -21.83 10.48
CA SER A 273 -2.86 -22.98 10.81
C SER A 273 -2.89 -23.96 9.63
N GLU A 274 -2.35 -25.16 9.84
CA GLU A 274 -2.40 -26.23 8.82
C GLU A 274 -3.83 -26.72 8.53
N GLU A 275 -4.75 -26.55 9.50
CA GLU A 275 -6.16 -26.96 9.34
C GLU A 275 -6.92 -26.02 8.39
N SER A 276 -6.71 -24.71 8.51
CA SER A 276 -7.38 -23.72 7.67
C SER A 276 -6.54 -23.23 6.48
N GLU A 277 -5.27 -23.62 6.42
CA GLU A 277 -4.28 -23.16 5.44
C GLU A 277 -4.14 -21.62 5.42
N LYS A 278 -4.33 -20.99 6.58
CA LYS A 278 -4.32 -19.52 6.75
C LYS A 278 -3.46 -19.10 7.93
N TYR A 279 -3.00 -17.85 7.89
CA TYR A 279 -2.39 -17.17 9.02
C TYR A 279 -3.47 -16.57 9.91
N LEU A 280 -3.56 -17.02 11.15
CA LEU A 280 -4.41 -16.48 12.20
C LEU A 280 -3.75 -15.22 12.78
N VAL A 281 -4.47 -14.10 12.76
CA VAL A 281 -3.93 -12.81 13.21
C VAL A 281 -4.15 -12.61 14.70
N SER A 282 -3.11 -12.20 15.41
CA SER A 282 -3.16 -11.83 16.83
C SER A 282 -2.55 -10.46 17.07
N GLN A 283 -3.11 -9.72 18.00
CA GLN A 283 -2.64 -8.39 18.38
C GLN A 283 -2.71 -8.26 19.92
N PHE A 284 -1.73 -7.56 20.50
CA PHE A 284 -1.70 -7.36 21.95
C PHE A 284 -1.83 -8.66 22.77
N ASP A 285 -1.16 -9.73 22.30
CA ASP A 285 -1.14 -11.07 22.90
C ASP A 285 -2.51 -11.77 22.93
N SER A 286 -3.42 -11.38 22.04
CA SER A 286 -4.77 -11.96 21.94
C SER A 286 -5.18 -12.13 20.48
N ALA A 287 -6.06 -13.08 20.20
CA ALA A 287 -6.67 -13.25 18.89
C ALA A 287 -7.30 -11.93 18.42
N TYR A 288 -7.01 -11.54 17.18
CA TYR A 288 -7.62 -10.35 16.56
C TYR A 288 -9.02 -10.70 16.06
N MET A 289 -10.01 -10.44 16.92
CA MET A 289 -11.38 -10.85 16.69
C MET A 289 -12.16 -9.82 15.88
N ASP A 290 -13.06 -10.34 15.05
CA ASP A 290 -14.19 -9.62 14.48
C ASP A 290 -15.40 -9.83 15.40
N GLU A 291 -15.87 -8.75 16.03
CA GLU A 291 -16.97 -8.82 16.98
C GLU A 291 -18.30 -9.20 16.31
N ALA A 292 -18.56 -8.63 15.12
CA ALA A 292 -19.81 -8.87 14.40
C ALA A 292 -19.88 -10.28 13.82
N ALA A 293 -18.78 -10.78 13.27
CA ALA A 293 -18.71 -12.12 12.69
C ALA A 293 -18.42 -13.21 13.72
N GLY A 294 -17.97 -12.83 14.93
CA GLY A 294 -17.63 -13.78 16.00
C GLY A 294 -16.42 -14.68 15.68
N GLN A 295 -15.53 -14.26 14.78
CA GLN A 295 -14.40 -15.07 14.33
C GLN A 295 -13.08 -14.29 14.38
N GLN A 296 -11.97 -15.03 14.45
CA GLN A 296 -10.64 -14.45 14.37
C GLN A 296 -10.31 -14.09 12.92
N VAL A 297 -9.65 -12.95 12.73
CA VAL A 297 -9.11 -12.56 11.41
C VAL A 297 -8.08 -13.61 10.97
N ALA A 298 -8.27 -14.13 9.76
CA ALA A 298 -7.41 -15.12 9.14
C ALA A 298 -7.20 -14.74 7.67
N VAL A 299 -5.95 -14.83 7.21
CA VAL A 299 -5.57 -14.43 5.85
C VAL A 299 -4.70 -15.48 5.19
N THR A 300 -4.78 -15.57 3.86
CA THR A 300 -3.97 -16.48 3.06
C THR A 300 -2.56 -15.93 2.87
N ASN A 301 -2.47 -14.62 2.61
CA ASN A 301 -1.22 -13.94 2.30
C ASN A 301 -0.86 -12.94 3.40
N VAL A 302 0.40 -12.89 3.81
CA VAL A 302 0.94 -11.77 4.59
C VAL A 302 2.09 -11.14 3.83
N ILE A 303 2.04 -9.83 3.65
CA ILE A 303 3.07 -9.03 3.00
C ILE A 303 3.63 -8.04 4.00
N VAL A 304 4.94 -8.02 4.17
CA VAL A 304 5.64 -7.04 4.97
C VAL A 304 6.41 -6.10 4.04
N ILE A 305 6.04 -4.83 4.03
CA ILE A 305 6.68 -3.75 3.28
C ILE A 305 7.59 -3.00 4.24
N LEU A 306 8.90 -3.01 3.98
CA LEU A 306 9.87 -2.24 4.73
C LEU A 306 10.13 -0.91 4.02
N THR A 307 9.95 0.20 4.74
CA THR A 307 10.09 1.54 4.17
C THR A 307 10.66 2.54 5.19
N ASP A 308 10.88 3.78 4.76
CA ASP A 308 11.26 4.88 5.65
C ASP A 308 10.01 5.51 6.27
N ILE A 309 10.01 5.62 7.60
CA ILE A 309 8.97 6.28 8.39
C ILE A 309 9.63 7.33 9.27
N THR A 310 9.23 8.58 9.11
CA THR A 310 9.86 9.72 9.78
C THR A 310 8.84 10.49 10.60
N GLU A 311 9.18 10.81 11.85
CA GLU A 311 8.39 11.74 12.65
C GLU A 311 8.52 13.16 12.09
N THR A 312 7.39 13.84 11.90
CA THR A 312 7.37 15.20 11.32
C THR A 312 7.83 16.28 12.32
N GLY A 313 8.00 15.93 13.60
CA GLY A 313 8.35 16.86 14.66
C GLY A 313 7.28 17.90 14.99
N ASN A 314 6.07 17.78 14.46
CA ASN A 314 4.97 18.67 14.81
C ASN A 314 4.40 18.35 16.21
N ALA A 315 3.58 19.27 16.76
CA ALA A 315 3.03 19.15 18.11
C ALA A 315 2.16 17.89 18.34
N LYS A 316 1.77 17.18 17.28
CA LYS A 316 0.98 15.95 17.33
C LYS A 316 1.81 14.71 17.04
N ASN A 317 3.11 14.85 16.79
CA ASN A 317 4.04 13.77 16.43
C ASN A 317 3.56 12.94 15.24
N HIS A 318 2.92 13.60 14.25
CA HIS A 318 2.52 12.89 13.02
C HIS A 318 3.74 12.26 12.36
N VAL A 319 3.51 11.22 11.59
CA VAL A 319 4.55 10.54 10.81
C VAL A 319 4.31 10.76 9.31
N ASP A 320 5.41 10.85 8.57
CA ASP A 320 5.44 10.72 7.11
C ASP A 320 5.96 9.33 6.76
N ILE A 321 5.34 8.70 5.79
CA ILE A 321 5.63 7.32 5.37
C ILE A 321 5.87 7.30 3.87
N ASP A 322 7.01 6.79 3.46
CA ASP A 322 7.37 6.65 2.06
C ASP A 322 6.67 5.42 1.45
N ILE A 323 5.43 5.58 1.00
CA ILE A 323 4.67 4.51 0.35
C ILE A 323 4.84 4.46 -1.16
N VAL A 324 5.54 5.42 -1.76
CA VAL A 324 5.91 5.47 -3.17
C VAL A 324 7.41 5.24 -3.28
N GLY A 325 7.82 4.37 -4.18
CA GLY A 325 9.22 4.01 -4.35
C GLY A 325 9.40 2.53 -4.61
N ARG A 326 10.54 2.01 -4.17
CA ARG A 326 10.92 0.61 -4.27
C ARG A 326 11.71 0.22 -3.03
N GLY A 327 11.45 -0.96 -2.47
CA GLY A 327 12.13 -1.39 -1.26
C GLY A 327 12.03 -2.90 -1.04
N ASN A 328 12.63 -3.34 0.05
CA ASN A 328 12.59 -4.73 0.50
C ASN A 328 11.29 -5.04 1.23
N GLY A 329 10.96 -6.32 1.27
CA GLY A 329 9.84 -6.84 2.03
C GLY A 329 9.92 -8.34 2.16
N TYR A 330 8.85 -8.92 2.68
CA TYR A 330 8.70 -10.36 2.81
C TYR A 330 7.29 -10.77 2.42
N TYR A 331 7.17 -11.91 1.76
CA TYR A 331 5.90 -12.55 1.43
C TYR A 331 5.76 -13.87 2.17
N PHE A 332 4.61 -14.09 2.79
CA PHE A 332 4.28 -15.31 3.55
C PHE A 332 3.02 -15.93 2.97
N ASN A 333 3.09 -17.22 2.68
CA ASN A 333 1.97 -18.04 2.24
C ASN A 333 2.28 -19.52 2.54
N GLY A 334 1.27 -20.31 2.91
CA GLY A 334 1.42 -21.77 3.10
C GLY A 334 2.41 -22.16 4.21
N GLY A 335 2.61 -21.34 5.23
CA GLY A 335 3.57 -21.60 6.32
C GLY A 335 5.02 -21.40 5.93
N LYS A 336 5.28 -20.78 4.77
CA LYS A 336 6.62 -20.42 4.28
C LYS A 336 6.74 -18.93 3.99
N TYR A 337 7.98 -18.43 3.87
CA TYR A 337 8.23 -17.06 3.45
C TYR A 337 9.41 -16.94 2.52
N GLU A 338 9.40 -15.89 1.72
CA GLU A 338 10.54 -15.46 0.91
C GLU A 338 10.75 -13.94 0.98
N PRO A 339 11.99 -13.44 0.85
CA PRO A 339 12.23 -12.03 0.67
C PRO A 339 11.75 -11.57 -0.70
N ILE A 340 11.16 -10.36 -0.72
CA ILE A 340 10.60 -9.75 -1.93
C ILE A 340 11.10 -8.33 -2.13
N ILE A 341 10.88 -7.82 -3.33
CA ILE A 341 11.02 -6.40 -3.65
C ILE A 341 9.63 -5.84 -3.95
N TRP A 342 9.21 -4.82 -3.19
CA TRP A 342 8.02 -4.07 -3.52
C TRP A 342 8.35 -2.86 -4.39
N SER A 343 7.43 -2.44 -5.26
CA SER A 343 7.54 -1.23 -6.09
C SER A 343 6.19 -0.56 -6.26
N LYS A 344 6.17 0.74 -6.10
CA LYS A 344 5.02 1.62 -6.37
C LYS A 344 5.59 2.92 -6.93
N VAL A 345 5.47 3.15 -8.23
CA VAL A 345 6.16 4.22 -8.95
C VAL A 345 5.46 5.56 -8.79
N ASP A 346 4.11 5.55 -8.81
CA ASP A 346 3.28 6.74 -8.62
C ASP A 346 2.24 6.49 -7.52
N VAL A 347 1.69 7.56 -6.99
CA VAL A 347 0.63 7.48 -5.96
C VAL A 347 -0.60 6.70 -6.47
N ARG A 348 -0.89 6.77 -7.77
CA ARG A 348 -2.02 6.08 -8.41
C ARG A 348 -1.76 4.61 -8.71
N ASP A 349 -0.51 4.20 -8.66
CA ASP A 349 -0.17 2.79 -8.89
C ASP A 349 -0.52 1.96 -7.66
N THR A 350 -0.94 0.72 -7.85
CA THR A 350 -0.94 -0.29 -6.81
C THR A 350 0.48 -0.84 -6.61
N TYR A 351 0.74 -1.46 -5.47
CA TYR A 351 2.01 -2.13 -5.25
C TYR A 351 2.20 -3.26 -6.26
N LYS A 352 3.43 -3.41 -6.77
CA LYS A 352 3.89 -4.60 -7.49
C LYS A 352 4.90 -5.32 -6.63
N PHE A 353 4.82 -6.64 -6.60
CA PHE A 353 5.70 -7.47 -5.81
C PHE A 353 6.54 -8.35 -6.73
N TYR A 354 7.84 -8.33 -6.52
CA TYR A 354 8.82 -9.05 -7.30
C TYR A 354 9.57 -10.01 -6.38
N LYS A 355 10.03 -11.13 -6.92
CA LYS A 355 11.00 -11.98 -6.23
C LYS A 355 12.27 -11.20 -5.89
N ALA A 356 13.14 -11.77 -5.07
CA ALA A 356 14.38 -11.12 -4.64
C ALA A 356 15.30 -10.66 -5.80
N ASP A 357 15.10 -11.19 -7.03
CA ASP A 357 15.78 -10.74 -8.24
C ASP A 357 15.34 -9.33 -8.69
N GLY A 358 14.25 -8.83 -8.12
CA GLY A 358 13.68 -7.52 -8.42
C GLY A 358 13.07 -7.38 -9.82
N LYS A 359 12.84 -8.48 -10.53
CA LYS A 359 12.37 -8.51 -11.93
C LYS A 359 11.18 -9.43 -12.14
N THR A 360 11.19 -10.61 -11.51
CA THR A 360 10.15 -11.61 -11.64
C THR A 360 8.98 -11.27 -10.74
N LEU A 361 7.82 -10.91 -11.32
CA LEU A 361 6.57 -10.79 -10.58
C LEU A 361 6.18 -12.18 -10.05
N PHE A 362 5.48 -12.22 -8.93
CA PHE A 362 4.91 -13.48 -8.43
C PHE A 362 3.41 -13.34 -8.20
N ASP A 363 2.71 -14.48 -8.29
CA ASP A 363 1.29 -14.58 -8.01
C ASP A 363 1.05 -14.55 -6.49
N LEU A 364 0.00 -13.89 -6.06
CA LEU A 364 -0.50 -14.02 -4.70
C LEU A 364 -1.31 -15.33 -4.56
N GLY A 365 -1.36 -15.88 -3.37
CA GLY A 365 -2.28 -16.98 -3.07
C GLY A 365 -3.73 -16.53 -3.16
N VAL A 366 -4.60 -17.37 -3.75
CA VAL A 366 -6.04 -17.12 -3.76
C VAL A 366 -6.55 -17.00 -2.33
N GLY A 367 -7.08 -15.84 -1.97
CA GLY A 367 -7.59 -15.50 -0.65
C GLY A 367 -7.16 -14.13 -0.16
N LYS A 368 -7.57 -13.81 1.06
CA LYS A 368 -7.37 -12.51 1.71
C LYS A 368 -5.90 -12.20 1.99
N THR A 369 -5.55 -10.91 1.97
CA THR A 369 -4.18 -10.44 2.18
C THR A 369 -4.09 -9.46 3.35
N PHE A 370 -3.08 -9.63 4.20
CA PHE A 370 -2.70 -8.66 5.23
C PHE A 370 -1.37 -8.00 4.86
N VAL A 371 -1.36 -6.69 4.73
CA VAL A 371 -0.18 -5.90 4.38
C VAL A 371 0.28 -5.08 5.59
N CYS A 372 1.47 -5.36 6.08
CA CYS A 372 2.14 -4.60 7.12
C CYS A 372 3.12 -3.60 6.49
N ILE A 373 2.89 -2.29 6.65
CA ILE A 373 3.86 -1.27 6.26
C ILE A 373 4.64 -0.86 7.48
N VAL A 374 5.95 -1.09 7.49
CA VAL A 374 6.80 -1.05 8.68
C VAL A 374 8.06 -0.25 8.41
N ASP A 375 8.52 0.50 9.42
CA ASP A 375 9.82 1.14 9.33
C ASP A 375 10.94 0.09 9.21
N LYS A 376 11.84 0.28 8.24
CA LYS A 376 12.94 -0.67 7.95
C LYS A 376 13.90 -0.91 9.11
N SER A 377 13.87 -0.07 10.16
CA SER A 377 14.64 -0.26 11.37
C SER A 377 14.00 -1.22 12.37
N ARG A 378 12.71 -1.57 12.19
CA ARG A 378 11.97 -2.44 13.11
C ARG A 378 12.29 -3.91 12.92
N ASP A 379 12.11 -4.67 13.97
CA ASP A 379 12.37 -6.10 13.96
C ASP A 379 11.19 -6.87 13.35
N ILE A 380 11.51 -7.78 12.45
CA ILE A 380 10.63 -8.81 11.93
C ILE A 380 11.14 -10.12 12.47
N THR A 381 10.33 -10.84 13.24
CA THR A 381 10.70 -12.12 13.85
C THR A 381 9.94 -13.26 13.20
N VAL A 382 10.63 -14.28 12.74
CA VAL A 382 10.05 -15.47 12.11
C VAL A 382 10.54 -16.70 12.88
N ASP A 383 9.60 -17.55 13.33
CA ASP A 383 9.86 -18.77 14.09
C ASP A 383 10.89 -18.54 15.23
N GLY A 384 10.71 -17.42 15.97
CA GLY A 384 11.55 -17.01 17.09
C GLY A 384 12.88 -16.35 16.70
N THR A 385 13.18 -16.23 15.42
CA THR A 385 14.43 -15.62 14.93
C THR A 385 14.19 -14.23 14.34
N VAL A 386 14.91 -13.22 14.81
CA VAL A 386 14.86 -11.87 14.21
C VAL A 386 15.59 -11.91 12.87
N LEU A 387 14.90 -11.49 11.80
CA LEU A 387 15.47 -11.44 10.47
C LEU A 387 16.53 -10.34 10.36
N GLU A 388 17.55 -10.60 9.55
CA GLU A 388 18.56 -9.60 9.23
C GLU A 388 17.91 -8.44 8.47
N LYS A 389 18.25 -7.21 8.84
CA LYS A 389 17.75 -6.02 8.17
C LYS A 389 18.41 -5.91 6.79
N PRO A 390 17.60 -5.75 5.73
CA PRO A 390 18.16 -5.59 4.39
C PRO A 390 19.02 -4.33 4.32
N THR A 391 20.13 -4.42 3.61
CA THR A 391 21.00 -3.26 3.35
C THR A 391 20.44 -2.45 2.19
N ASP A 392 20.33 -1.13 2.32
CA ASP A 392 19.81 -0.20 1.30
C ASP A 392 20.57 -0.21 -0.04
N ALA A 393 21.78 -0.81 -0.05
CA ALA A 393 22.69 -0.73 -1.19
C ALA A 393 22.21 -1.43 -2.47
N THR A 394 21.18 -2.29 -2.40
CA THR A 394 20.78 -3.13 -3.52
C THR A 394 19.58 -2.58 -4.33
N ILE A 395 18.91 -1.49 -3.90
CA ILE A 395 17.54 -1.22 -4.33
C ILE A 395 17.30 0.15 -4.97
N ARG A 396 18.24 1.09 -4.93
CA ARG A 396 18.04 2.47 -5.41
C ARG A 396 18.80 2.95 -6.65
N PRO A 397 19.33 2.17 -7.61
CA PRO A 397 19.93 2.76 -8.80
C PRO A 397 18.92 3.40 -9.75
N ASP A 398 17.65 2.94 -9.75
CA ASP A 398 16.72 3.22 -10.86
C ASP A 398 15.68 4.31 -10.56
N LEU A 399 15.59 4.81 -9.33
CA LEU A 399 14.64 5.86 -8.94
C LEU A 399 15.24 7.27 -8.90
N ALA A 400 16.51 7.42 -9.22
CA ALA A 400 17.19 8.73 -9.27
C ALA A 400 16.69 9.65 -10.39
N GLU A 401 15.80 9.18 -11.28
CA GLU A 401 15.26 9.96 -12.41
C GLU A 401 13.78 10.38 -12.27
N SER A 402 13.06 10.02 -11.22
CA SER A 402 11.78 10.70 -10.97
C SER A 402 12.07 12.05 -10.30
N ALA A 403 11.99 13.12 -11.08
CA ALA A 403 12.21 14.47 -10.62
C ALA A 403 11.37 14.76 -9.36
N PRO A 404 11.96 15.41 -8.34
CA PRO A 404 11.18 15.90 -7.21
C PRO A 404 10.07 16.81 -7.75
N ILE A 405 8.87 16.69 -7.17
CA ILE A 405 7.77 17.63 -7.39
C ILE A 405 8.36 19.02 -7.16
N SER A 406 8.37 19.85 -8.19
CA SER A 406 9.01 21.18 -8.14
C SER A 406 8.38 21.99 -7.01
N GLU A 407 9.21 22.76 -6.29
CA GLU A 407 8.78 23.68 -5.23
C GLU A 407 7.68 24.66 -5.66
N GLU A 408 7.48 24.88 -6.96
CA GLU A 408 6.38 25.67 -7.52
C GLU A 408 4.98 25.07 -7.33
N GLU A 409 4.86 23.79 -7.03
CA GLU A 409 3.56 23.16 -6.68
C GLU A 409 3.22 23.30 -5.18
N GLU A 410 4.16 23.66 -4.32
CA GLU A 410 3.88 23.92 -2.89
C GLU A 410 3.30 25.32 -2.62
N GLU A 411 3.52 26.32 -3.47
CA GLU A 411 3.03 27.69 -3.28
C GLU A 411 1.59 27.92 -3.79
N LEU A 412 0.95 26.95 -4.41
CA LEU A 412 -0.39 27.09 -5.00
C LEU A 412 -1.54 26.57 -4.11
N TYR A 413 -1.25 26.21 -2.82
CA TYR A 413 -2.30 25.68 -1.93
C TYR A 413 -2.18 26.16 -0.48
#